data_2012fe652c0c9f18fea015c9a95e22e3
#
_entry.id   2012fe652c0c9f18fea015c9a95e22e3
#
_cell.length_a   1.000
_cell.length_b   1.000
_cell.length_c   1.000
_cell.angle_alpha   90.00
_cell.angle_beta   90.00
_cell.angle_gamma   90.00
#
_symmetry.space_group_name_H-M   'P 1'
#
loop_
_entity.id
_entity.type
_entity.pdbx_description
1 polymer ?
#
loop_
_entity_poly.entity_id
_entity_poly.type
_entity_poly.pdbx_seq_one_letter_code
_entity_poly.pdbx_strand_id
1 'polypeptide(L)'
;MTENTSSSEITPLSGEQLNDLVTSFDASQSNRLAMNAVTAAGIDKVALNYDRSRLLQRRFSVTVDNGEVTHQDRSGRCWLFSSLNVARFVAKKNLGVKEFEFSQNYAMYFDKLERVNYFLQDVAALVRAGEPSDSRLIQHLLADVMGDGGQWTMALNVYKKYGAVPKDLFPETESSKNTGAMNTQLRHLLHTAVAHMYADPASIDDEVAKTVAAGHRILTIHLGEPPKSFDWEWTDSEGMFHRDGEITPVEFWKKYVGTADLEDYVCLVDDPRREHAKGKKIGIEHLGNVAGGNPTEYLNVPNQFMKDCVRPRSSPRASDGSWCRHRPRPRRRTPSHGSSRSRRSVRATPCPCRSPHRRRCRTRTGQSPTRRARDP
;
A
#
# COMPACT_ATOMS: atom_id res chain seq x y z
N MET A 1 24.88 47.48 -17.57
CA MET A 1 23.47 47.47 -17.98
C MET A 1 22.78 46.50 -17.04
N THR A 2 22.14 47.05 -16.02
CA THR A 2 21.41 46.28 -15.02
C THR A 2 20.02 46.00 -15.57
N GLU A 3 19.75 44.72 -15.92
CA GLU A 3 18.40 44.29 -16.24
C GLU A 3 17.52 44.34 -14.98
N ASN A 4 16.59 45.25 -15.04
CA ASN A 4 15.57 45.46 -14.04
C ASN A 4 14.50 44.35 -14.22
N THR A 5 14.63 43.24 -13.51
CA THR A 5 13.56 42.26 -13.40
C THR A 5 12.41 42.93 -12.67
N SER A 6 11.36 43.30 -13.40
CA SER A 6 10.12 43.80 -12.82
C SER A 6 9.54 42.70 -11.92
N SER A 7 9.73 42.85 -10.62
CA SER A 7 8.93 42.14 -9.63
C SER A 7 7.47 42.57 -9.87
N SER A 8 6.60 41.67 -10.26
CA SER A 8 5.15 41.92 -10.29
C SER A 8 4.76 42.38 -8.87
N GLU A 9 4.35 43.65 -8.77
CA GLU A 9 3.96 44.27 -7.50
C GLU A 9 2.74 43.53 -6.98
N ILE A 10 2.89 42.82 -5.86
CA ILE A 10 1.78 42.12 -5.22
C ILE A 10 0.87 43.15 -4.57
N THR A 11 -0.31 43.34 -5.12
CA THR A 11 -1.26 44.37 -4.65
C THR A 11 -2.18 43.77 -3.59
N PRO A 12 -2.28 44.34 -2.39
CA PRO A 12 -3.24 43.93 -1.37
C PRO A 12 -4.68 44.26 -1.79
N LEU A 13 -5.65 43.53 -1.24
CA LEU A 13 -7.03 43.80 -1.45
C LEU A 13 -7.39 45.20 -0.89
N SER A 14 -8.07 46.01 -1.70
CA SER A 14 -8.60 47.32 -1.25
C SER A 14 -9.88 47.15 -0.45
N GLY A 15 -10.25 48.18 0.33
CA GLY A 15 -11.57 48.24 1.03
C GLY A 15 -12.75 48.17 0.08
N GLU A 16 -12.63 48.78 -1.11
CA GLU A 16 -13.67 48.72 -2.15
C GLU A 16 -13.86 47.29 -2.67
N GLN A 17 -12.76 46.61 -3.00
CA GLN A 17 -12.81 45.20 -3.42
C GLN A 17 -13.43 44.29 -2.35
N LEU A 18 -13.12 44.51 -1.07
CA LEU A 18 -13.74 43.75 0.03
C LEU A 18 -15.27 44.00 0.11
N ASN A 19 -15.70 45.24 -0.05
CA ASN A 19 -17.15 45.57 -0.07
C ASN A 19 -17.87 44.92 -1.26
N ASP A 20 -17.25 44.90 -2.44
CA ASP A 20 -17.80 44.23 -3.62
C ASP A 20 -17.93 42.72 -3.39
N LEU A 21 -16.94 42.07 -2.75
CA LEU A 21 -17.01 40.64 -2.40
C LEU A 21 -18.12 40.34 -1.42
N VAL A 22 -18.32 41.18 -0.38
CA VAL A 22 -19.42 41.04 0.58
C VAL A 22 -20.78 41.21 -0.13
N THR A 23 -20.91 42.24 -0.94
CA THR A 23 -22.12 42.50 -1.71
C THR A 23 -22.47 41.38 -2.66
N SER A 24 -21.46 40.85 -3.38
CA SER A 24 -21.62 39.70 -4.27
C SER A 24 -22.02 38.42 -3.53
N PHE A 25 -21.47 38.17 -2.33
CA PHE A 25 -21.85 37.05 -1.49
C PHE A 25 -23.33 37.19 -1.02
N ASP A 26 -23.71 38.36 -0.54
CA ASP A 26 -25.04 38.63 0.00
C ASP A 26 -26.16 38.66 -1.05
N ALA A 27 -25.82 38.92 -2.32
CA ALA A 27 -26.75 38.85 -3.43
C ALA A 27 -27.33 37.45 -3.67
N SER A 28 -26.67 36.40 -3.14
CA SER A 28 -27.14 35.01 -3.29
C SER A 28 -27.70 34.48 -1.96
N GLN A 29 -29.00 34.28 -1.89
CA GLN A 29 -29.63 33.62 -0.76
C GLN A 29 -29.12 32.22 -0.48
N SER A 30 -28.70 31.49 -1.52
CA SER A 30 -28.10 30.16 -1.39
C SER A 30 -26.74 30.20 -0.67
N ASN A 31 -25.94 31.25 -0.87
CA ASN A 31 -24.67 31.42 -0.17
C ASN A 31 -24.88 31.58 1.33
N ARG A 32 -25.86 32.39 1.72
CA ARG A 32 -26.20 32.60 3.14
C ARG A 32 -26.73 31.33 3.80
N LEU A 33 -27.61 30.58 3.11
CA LEU A 33 -28.11 29.30 3.59
C LEU A 33 -26.95 28.29 3.75
N ALA A 34 -26.06 28.19 2.74
CA ALA A 34 -24.89 27.32 2.79
C ALA A 34 -23.94 27.71 3.94
N MET A 35 -23.67 28.99 4.12
CA MET A 35 -22.86 29.52 5.23
C MET A 35 -23.43 29.07 6.58
N ASN A 36 -24.73 29.31 6.83
CA ASN A 36 -25.37 28.94 8.09
C ASN A 36 -25.34 27.44 8.34
N ALA A 37 -25.56 26.62 7.30
CA ALA A 37 -25.55 25.18 7.42
C ALA A 37 -24.11 24.65 7.68
N VAL A 38 -23.12 25.16 6.94
CA VAL A 38 -21.73 24.70 7.06
C VAL A 38 -21.11 25.14 8.38
N THR A 39 -21.36 26.39 8.84
CA THR A 39 -20.85 26.87 10.13
C THR A 39 -21.44 26.11 11.31
N ALA A 40 -22.69 25.66 11.22
CA ALA A 40 -23.36 24.90 12.27
C ALA A 40 -23.00 23.40 12.27
N ALA A 41 -22.86 22.74 11.09
CA ALA A 41 -22.76 21.29 10.98
C ALA A 41 -21.45 20.78 10.39
N GLY A 42 -20.63 21.64 9.79
CA GLY A 42 -19.43 21.27 9.04
C GLY A 42 -19.73 20.84 7.60
N ILE A 43 -18.75 21.07 6.70
CA ILE A 43 -18.91 20.83 5.25
C ILE A 43 -19.24 19.38 4.92
N ASP A 44 -18.60 18.41 5.58
CA ASP A 44 -18.77 16.98 5.29
C ASP A 44 -20.22 16.50 5.47
N LYS A 45 -20.93 17.06 6.47
CA LYS A 45 -22.33 16.72 6.72
C LYS A 45 -23.27 17.40 5.75
N VAL A 46 -22.98 18.64 5.38
CA VAL A 46 -23.85 19.48 4.52
C VAL A 46 -23.70 19.10 3.04
N ALA A 47 -22.48 18.76 2.59
CA ALA A 47 -22.19 18.41 1.20
C ALA A 47 -22.71 17.02 0.80
N LEU A 48 -23.22 16.22 1.74
CA LEU A 48 -23.73 14.89 1.44
C LEU A 48 -24.97 14.97 0.53
N ASN A 49 -24.85 14.39 -0.67
CA ASN A 49 -25.97 14.33 -1.60
C ASN A 49 -27.00 13.27 -1.14
N TYR A 50 -28.12 13.72 -0.60
CA TYR A 50 -29.17 12.87 -0.04
C TYR A 50 -29.72 11.86 -1.05
N ASP A 51 -30.03 12.31 -2.28
CA ASP A 51 -30.62 11.44 -3.30
C ASP A 51 -29.63 10.35 -3.75
N ARG A 52 -28.38 10.70 -3.90
CA ARG A 52 -27.34 9.72 -4.21
C ARG A 52 -27.10 8.74 -3.05
N SER A 53 -27.07 9.25 -1.81
CA SER A 53 -26.82 8.41 -0.63
C SER A 53 -27.87 7.32 -0.45
N ARG A 54 -29.16 7.66 -0.62
CA ARG A 54 -30.25 6.67 -0.49
C ARG A 54 -30.31 5.66 -1.62
N LEU A 55 -29.73 5.98 -2.79
CA LEU A 55 -29.67 5.07 -3.94
C LEU A 55 -28.46 4.12 -3.88
N LEU A 56 -27.51 4.34 -2.97
CA LEU A 56 -26.37 3.45 -2.78
C LEU A 56 -26.84 2.12 -2.20
N GLN A 57 -26.89 1.11 -3.04
CA GLN A 57 -27.15 -0.26 -2.61
C GLN A 57 -25.84 -0.92 -2.21
N ARG A 58 -25.78 -1.43 -0.97
CA ARG A 58 -24.63 -2.19 -0.45
C ARG A 58 -24.69 -3.68 -0.85
N ARG A 59 -25.10 -3.94 -2.09
CA ARG A 59 -25.17 -5.29 -2.64
C ARG A 59 -24.16 -5.41 -3.77
N PHE A 60 -23.29 -6.38 -3.66
CA PHE A 60 -22.22 -6.62 -4.63
C PHE A 60 -22.45 -7.99 -5.30
N SER A 61 -22.19 -8.06 -6.61
CA SER A 61 -22.28 -9.31 -7.38
C SER A 61 -21.13 -10.28 -7.05
N VAL A 62 -20.02 -9.76 -6.54
CA VAL A 62 -18.86 -10.54 -6.10
C VAL A 62 -18.43 -10.01 -4.74
N THR A 63 -18.32 -10.89 -3.77
CA THR A 63 -17.79 -10.59 -2.44
C THR A 63 -16.60 -11.49 -2.18
N VAL A 64 -15.48 -10.88 -1.78
CA VAL A 64 -14.28 -11.59 -1.32
C VAL A 64 -14.27 -11.53 0.19
N ASP A 65 -14.34 -12.69 0.83
CA ASP A 65 -14.19 -12.78 2.28
C ASP A 65 -12.71 -12.65 2.65
N ASN A 66 -12.35 -11.44 3.06
CA ASN A 66 -10.99 -11.13 3.52
C ASN A 66 -10.91 -10.96 5.05
N GLY A 67 -11.91 -11.39 5.80
CA GLY A 67 -11.99 -11.24 7.24
C GLY A 67 -12.40 -9.84 7.69
N GLU A 68 -12.22 -9.55 8.97
CA GLU A 68 -12.61 -8.28 9.57
C GLU A 68 -11.87 -7.08 8.98
N VAL A 69 -12.51 -5.90 9.06
CA VAL A 69 -11.93 -4.64 8.60
C VAL A 69 -10.78 -4.22 9.51
N THR A 70 -9.63 -3.97 8.90
CA THR A 70 -8.45 -3.47 9.60
C THR A 70 -8.46 -1.94 9.67
N HIS A 71 -7.94 -1.37 10.74
CA HIS A 71 -7.97 0.07 11.00
C HIS A 71 -6.58 0.63 11.30
N GLN A 72 -6.17 1.69 10.58
CA GLN A 72 -4.83 2.29 10.73
C GLN A 72 -4.74 3.38 11.81
N ASP A 73 -5.87 3.76 12.40
CA ASP A 73 -5.98 4.84 13.37
C ASP A 73 -5.41 6.19 12.87
N ARG A 74 -4.63 6.89 13.67
CA ARG A 74 -3.98 8.17 13.34
C ARG A 74 -2.58 7.96 12.78
N SER A 75 -2.44 7.04 11.81
CA SER A 75 -1.18 6.78 11.13
C SER A 75 -1.40 6.78 9.61
N GLY A 76 -0.38 7.09 8.82
CA GLY A 76 -0.43 7.08 7.36
C GLY A 76 -0.10 5.73 6.73
N ARG A 77 -0.35 4.60 7.42
CA ARG A 77 0.04 3.25 7.03
C ARG A 77 -0.93 2.54 6.07
N CYS A 78 -1.84 3.25 5.41
CA CYS A 78 -2.85 2.63 4.52
C CYS A 78 -2.22 1.66 3.50
N TRP A 79 -1.04 1.96 2.99
CA TRP A 79 -0.31 1.14 2.04
C TRP A 79 0.16 -0.20 2.63
N LEU A 80 0.61 -0.23 3.92
CA LEU A 80 0.94 -1.46 4.64
C LEU A 80 -0.32 -2.28 4.93
N PHE A 81 -1.38 -1.65 5.43
CA PHE A 81 -2.67 -2.31 5.67
C PHE A 81 -3.23 -2.93 4.39
N SER A 82 -3.21 -2.18 3.28
CA SER A 82 -3.72 -2.69 2.00
C SER A 82 -2.88 -3.85 1.47
N SER A 83 -1.54 -3.76 1.53
CA SER A 83 -0.65 -4.80 1.04
C SER A 83 -0.72 -6.09 1.88
N LEU A 84 -0.80 -5.96 3.22
CA LEU A 84 -0.99 -7.10 4.12
C LEU A 84 -2.39 -7.72 3.97
N ASN A 85 -3.43 -6.94 3.65
CA ASN A 85 -4.74 -7.48 3.34
C ASN A 85 -4.75 -8.32 2.05
N VAL A 86 -3.95 -7.95 1.04
CA VAL A 86 -3.74 -8.81 -0.14
C VAL A 86 -3.04 -10.12 0.25
N ALA A 87 -1.98 -10.03 1.05
CA ALA A 87 -1.26 -11.19 1.55
C ALA A 87 -2.12 -12.08 2.48
N ARG A 88 -2.98 -11.45 3.31
CA ARG A 88 -3.90 -12.13 4.22
C ARG A 88 -4.84 -13.08 3.50
N PHE A 89 -5.33 -12.69 2.32
CA PHE A 89 -6.19 -13.57 1.52
C PHE A 89 -5.49 -14.89 1.16
N VAL A 90 -4.21 -14.83 0.79
CA VAL A 90 -3.41 -16.02 0.49
C VAL A 90 -3.12 -16.82 1.75
N ALA A 91 -2.71 -16.15 2.83
CA ALA A 91 -2.40 -16.80 4.10
C ALA A 91 -3.60 -17.52 4.70
N LYS A 92 -4.79 -16.91 4.74
CA LYS A 92 -6.04 -17.55 5.21
C LYS A 92 -6.30 -18.85 4.48
N LYS A 93 -6.14 -18.86 3.15
CA LYS A 93 -6.33 -20.06 2.32
C LYS A 93 -5.32 -21.15 2.66
N ASN A 94 -4.07 -20.80 2.85
CA ASN A 94 -2.99 -21.76 3.11
C ASN A 94 -3.00 -22.29 4.56
N LEU A 95 -3.50 -21.49 5.51
CA LEU A 95 -3.70 -21.88 6.90
C LEU A 95 -5.03 -22.63 7.11
N GLY A 96 -5.98 -22.53 6.19
CA GLY A 96 -7.32 -23.12 6.34
C GLY A 96 -8.18 -22.40 7.39
N VAL A 97 -7.93 -21.13 7.69
CA VAL A 97 -8.60 -20.37 8.77
C VAL A 97 -9.61 -19.36 8.22
N LYS A 98 -10.66 -19.07 8.99
CA LYS A 98 -11.65 -18.04 8.66
C LYS A 98 -11.13 -16.63 8.96
N GLU A 99 -10.43 -16.48 10.07
CA GLU A 99 -9.87 -15.20 10.52
C GLU A 99 -8.36 -15.29 10.68
N PHE A 100 -7.68 -14.28 10.21
CA PHE A 100 -6.24 -14.12 10.34
C PHE A 100 -5.88 -12.66 10.07
N GLU A 101 -4.89 -12.13 10.76
CA GLU A 101 -4.36 -10.80 10.50
C GLU A 101 -2.84 -10.80 10.72
N PHE A 102 -2.10 -10.13 9.81
CA PHE A 102 -0.70 -9.85 10.00
C PHE A 102 -0.49 -8.63 10.89
N SER A 103 0.63 -8.57 11.59
CA SER A 103 1.06 -7.38 12.31
C SER A 103 1.49 -6.27 11.34
N GLN A 104 0.74 -5.18 11.31
CA GLN A 104 1.12 -3.97 10.60
C GLN A 104 2.20 -3.19 11.36
N ASN A 105 2.23 -3.33 12.68
CA ASN A 105 3.25 -2.75 13.54
C ASN A 105 4.64 -3.34 13.23
N TYR A 106 4.73 -4.66 13.02
CA TYR A 106 5.96 -5.34 12.60
C TYR A 106 6.50 -4.79 11.28
N ALA A 107 5.63 -4.71 10.27
CA ALA A 107 6.01 -4.19 8.97
C ALA A 107 6.45 -2.72 9.04
N MET A 108 5.75 -1.89 9.84
CA MET A 108 6.10 -0.49 10.06
C MET A 108 7.45 -0.34 10.77
N TYR A 109 7.74 -1.17 11.76
CA TYR A 109 9.01 -1.13 12.48
C TYR A 109 10.19 -1.23 11.51
N PHE A 110 10.17 -2.26 10.66
CA PHE A 110 11.25 -2.47 9.71
C PHE A 110 11.24 -1.45 8.55
N ASP A 111 10.08 -1.02 8.08
CA ASP A 111 9.99 0.08 7.12
C ASP A 111 10.66 1.35 7.66
N LYS A 112 10.34 1.75 8.89
CA LYS A 112 10.94 2.94 9.50
C LYS A 112 12.44 2.80 9.74
N LEU A 113 12.90 1.66 10.21
CA LEU A 113 14.32 1.40 10.41
C LEU A 113 15.10 1.45 9.10
N GLU A 114 14.56 0.81 8.08
CA GLU A 114 15.18 0.82 6.75
C GLU A 114 15.14 2.20 6.09
N ARG A 115 14.08 2.98 6.28
CA ARG A 115 14.04 4.38 5.81
C ARG A 115 15.08 5.25 6.47
N VAL A 116 15.32 5.07 7.77
CA VAL A 116 16.43 5.77 8.45
C VAL A 116 17.75 5.48 7.73
N ASN A 117 18.04 4.21 7.48
CA ASN A 117 19.27 3.83 6.78
C ASN A 117 19.28 4.30 5.31
N TYR A 118 18.20 4.11 4.57
CA TYR A 118 18.08 4.51 3.16
C TYR A 118 18.33 6.02 2.99
N PHE A 119 17.62 6.83 3.77
CA PHE A 119 17.76 8.29 3.73
C PHE A 119 19.20 8.74 4.04
N LEU A 120 19.80 8.16 5.09
CA LEU A 120 21.18 8.53 5.46
C LEU A 120 22.17 8.14 4.37
N GLN A 121 22.04 6.98 3.76
CA GLN A 121 22.91 6.55 2.65
C GLN A 121 22.74 7.43 1.42
N ASP A 122 21.50 7.79 1.10
CA ASP A 122 21.16 8.65 -0.04
C ASP A 122 21.74 10.05 0.13
N VAL A 123 21.50 10.70 1.29
CA VAL A 123 22.08 12.02 1.61
C VAL A 123 23.60 11.96 1.70
N ALA A 124 24.17 10.91 2.30
CA ALA A 124 25.62 10.71 2.35
C ALA A 124 26.25 10.71 0.95
N ALA A 125 25.61 10.04 -0.01
CA ALA A 125 26.07 10.04 -1.41
C ALA A 125 26.02 11.45 -2.03
N LEU A 126 24.94 12.22 -1.77
CA LEU A 126 24.80 13.59 -2.24
C LEU A 126 25.83 14.54 -1.62
N VAL A 127 26.08 14.43 -0.31
CA VAL A 127 27.13 15.23 0.37
C VAL A 127 28.52 14.94 -0.21
N ARG A 128 28.83 13.64 -0.41
CA ARG A 128 30.12 13.23 -1.05
C ARG A 128 30.25 13.72 -2.49
N ALA A 129 29.12 13.85 -3.21
CA ALA A 129 29.08 14.40 -4.55
C ALA A 129 29.20 15.96 -4.57
N GLY A 130 29.21 16.61 -3.40
CA GLY A 130 29.29 18.05 -3.27
C GLY A 130 27.97 18.80 -3.46
N GLU A 131 26.82 18.10 -3.31
CA GLU A 131 25.50 18.75 -3.39
C GLU A 131 25.34 19.76 -2.25
N PRO A 132 24.98 21.02 -2.52
CA PRO A 132 24.86 22.06 -1.49
C PRO A 132 23.72 21.75 -0.50
N SER A 133 23.90 22.07 0.78
CA SER A 133 22.90 21.85 1.83
C SER A 133 21.60 22.62 1.62
N ASP A 134 21.65 23.75 0.92
CA ASP A 134 20.53 24.63 0.57
C ASP A 134 19.92 24.30 -0.80
N SER A 135 20.45 23.30 -1.49
CA SER A 135 19.89 22.89 -2.79
C SER A 135 18.42 22.45 -2.67
N ARG A 136 17.69 22.67 -3.76
CA ARG A 136 16.27 22.25 -3.82
C ARG A 136 16.08 20.77 -3.54
N LEU A 137 17.04 19.93 -3.95
CA LEU A 137 16.97 18.48 -3.74
C LEU A 137 17.09 18.14 -2.26
N ILE A 138 18.12 18.62 -1.57
CA ILE A 138 18.31 18.37 -0.14
C ILE A 138 17.15 18.92 0.68
N GLN A 139 16.67 20.13 0.38
CA GLN A 139 15.52 20.72 1.07
C GLN A 139 14.24 19.89 0.85
N HIS A 140 14.05 19.34 -0.35
CA HIS A 140 12.93 18.43 -0.65
C HIS A 140 13.02 17.12 0.16
N LEU A 141 14.20 16.49 0.21
CA LEU A 141 14.42 15.25 0.96
C LEU A 141 14.21 15.44 2.47
N LEU A 142 14.59 16.60 3.01
CA LEU A 142 14.41 16.94 4.42
C LEU A 142 12.95 17.28 4.78
N ALA A 143 12.14 17.75 3.84
CA ALA A 143 10.80 18.26 4.13
C ALA A 143 9.86 17.22 4.75
N ASP A 144 9.90 15.96 4.31
CA ASP A 144 9.06 14.87 4.85
C ASP A 144 9.84 13.54 4.97
N VAL A 145 10.99 13.61 5.63
CA VAL A 145 11.95 12.48 5.71
C VAL A 145 11.39 11.24 6.41
N MET A 146 10.41 11.38 7.30
CA MET A 146 9.82 10.27 8.08
C MET A 146 8.30 10.20 7.95
N GLY A 147 7.74 10.59 6.82
CA GLY A 147 6.34 10.36 6.50
C GLY A 147 5.95 8.87 6.58
N ASP A 148 4.69 8.61 6.91
CA ASP A 148 4.17 7.23 7.04
C ASP A 148 3.79 6.60 5.69
N GLY A 149 3.65 7.41 4.64
CA GLY A 149 3.26 6.97 3.31
C GLY A 149 4.27 6.03 2.66
N GLY A 150 3.82 5.20 1.73
CA GLY A 150 4.68 4.30 0.99
C GLY A 150 3.99 3.69 -0.22
N GLN A 151 4.74 2.88 -0.95
CA GLN A 151 4.34 2.28 -2.21
C GLN A 151 4.37 0.76 -2.13
N TRP A 152 3.72 0.09 -3.08
CA TRP A 152 3.68 -1.38 -3.17
C TRP A 152 5.09 -2.00 -3.14
N THR A 153 6.00 -1.49 -3.96
CA THR A 153 7.37 -2.01 -4.04
C THR A 153 8.11 -1.87 -2.70
N MET A 154 7.88 -0.78 -1.98
CA MET A 154 8.46 -0.57 -0.64
C MET A 154 7.94 -1.61 0.37
N ALA A 155 6.65 -1.95 0.31
CA ALA A 155 6.08 -3.01 1.14
C ALA A 155 6.73 -4.37 0.82
N LEU A 156 6.84 -4.72 -0.46
CA LEU A 156 7.49 -5.95 -0.88
C LEU A 156 8.96 -6.05 -0.45
N ASN A 157 9.71 -4.95 -0.51
CA ASN A 157 11.09 -4.91 -0.04
C ASN A 157 11.19 -5.28 1.45
N VAL A 158 10.27 -4.77 2.28
CA VAL A 158 10.20 -5.11 3.70
C VAL A 158 9.86 -6.59 3.90
N TYR A 159 8.82 -7.09 3.23
CA TYR A 159 8.39 -8.49 3.40
C TYR A 159 9.42 -9.50 2.89
N LYS A 160 10.14 -9.19 1.81
CA LYS A 160 11.24 -10.00 1.30
C LYS A 160 12.37 -10.13 2.30
N LYS A 161 12.74 -9.03 2.95
CA LYS A 161 13.90 -8.96 3.84
C LYS A 161 13.57 -9.47 5.25
N TYR A 162 12.41 -9.11 5.77
CA TYR A 162 12.04 -9.32 7.16
C TYR A 162 10.86 -10.27 7.37
N GLY A 163 10.16 -10.65 6.30
CA GLY A 163 8.96 -11.45 6.41
C GLY A 163 7.78 -10.69 7.04
N ALA A 164 6.90 -11.42 7.70
CA ALA A 164 5.80 -10.90 8.48
C ALA A 164 5.45 -11.86 9.62
N VAL A 165 4.74 -11.37 10.62
CA VAL A 165 4.27 -12.17 11.76
C VAL A 165 2.76 -12.01 11.94
N PRO A 166 2.07 -12.97 12.58
CA PRO A 166 0.71 -12.80 13.06
C PRO A 166 0.57 -11.59 13.98
N LYS A 167 -0.59 -10.95 13.97
CA LYS A 167 -0.86 -9.72 14.72
C LYS A 167 -0.59 -9.85 16.21
N ASP A 168 -0.98 -10.97 16.80
CA ASP A 168 -0.88 -11.20 18.25
C ASP A 168 0.56 -11.31 18.75
N LEU A 169 1.50 -11.65 17.86
CA LEU A 169 2.92 -11.77 18.20
C LEU A 169 3.67 -10.43 18.22
N PHE A 170 3.14 -9.42 17.55
CA PHE A 170 3.65 -8.06 17.62
C PHE A 170 2.50 -7.08 17.45
N PRO A 171 1.74 -6.84 18.54
CA PRO A 171 0.50 -6.07 18.50
C PRO A 171 0.73 -4.57 18.28
N GLU A 172 -0.35 -3.86 18.01
CA GLU A 172 -0.34 -2.39 17.92
C GLU A 172 -0.02 -1.77 19.30
N THR A 173 0.79 -0.71 19.29
CA THR A 173 1.12 0.13 20.44
C THR A 173 0.40 1.48 20.35
N GLU A 174 0.44 2.30 21.39
CA GLU A 174 -0.07 3.67 21.33
C GLU A 174 0.67 4.50 20.26
N SER A 175 1.99 4.30 20.13
CA SER A 175 2.79 4.99 19.11
C SER A 175 2.53 4.50 17.68
N SER A 176 2.19 3.22 17.48
CA SER A 176 1.83 2.73 16.16
C SER A 176 0.45 3.23 15.71
N LYS A 177 -0.49 3.39 16.64
CA LYS A 177 -1.80 3.97 16.38
C LYS A 177 -1.77 5.49 16.18
N ASN A 178 -0.77 6.17 16.73
CA ASN A 178 -0.58 7.62 16.62
C ASN A 178 0.90 7.95 16.44
N THR A 179 1.38 7.90 15.20
CA THR A 179 2.80 7.95 14.84
C THR A 179 3.45 9.34 14.96
N GLY A 180 2.68 10.40 15.18
CA GLY A 180 3.15 11.78 15.11
C GLY A 180 4.36 12.08 15.99
N ALA A 181 4.32 11.69 17.29
CA ALA A 181 5.41 11.95 18.24
C ALA A 181 6.69 11.18 17.86
N MET A 182 6.57 9.90 17.53
CA MET A 182 7.67 9.05 17.09
C MET A 182 8.32 9.61 15.81
N ASN A 183 7.51 9.94 14.81
CA ASN A 183 8.00 10.51 13.56
C ASN A 183 8.72 11.85 13.77
N THR A 184 8.27 12.68 14.72
CA THR A 184 8.93 13.94 15.06
C THR A 184 10.32 13.70 15.65
N GLN A 185 10.47 12.70 16.56
CA GLN A 185 11.77 12.35 17.13
C GLN A 185 12.73 11.82 16.05
N LEU A 186 12.26 10.92 15.17
CA LEU A 186 13.07 10.39 14.06
C LEU A 186 13.46 11.49 13.08
N ARG A 187 12.56 12.41 12.74
CA ARG A 187 12.86 13.55 11.86
C ARG A 187 13.93 14.43 12.46
N HIS A 188 13.82 14.78 13.75
CA HIS A 188 14.82 15.58 14.44
C HIS A 188 16.20 14.90 14.45
N LEU A 189 16.24 13.60 14.72
CA LEU A 189 17.44 12.79 14.67
C LEU A 189 18.11 12.87 13.29
N LEU A 190 17.35 12.70 12.21
CA LEU A 190 17.85 12.69 10.84
C LEU A 190 18.30 14.07 10.38
N HIS A 191 17.57 15.15 10.72
CA HIS A 191 18.01 16.53 10.43
C HIS A 191 19.34 16.86 11.10
N THR A 192 19.50 16.43 12.36
CA THR A 192 20.76 16.62 13.10
C THR A 192 21.90 15.85 12.43
N ALA A 193 21.67 14.60 12.03
CA ALA A 193 22.68 13.81 11.35
C ALA A 193 23.13 14.45 10.01
N VAL A 194 22.18 14.94 9.22
CA VAL A 194 22.51 15.66 7.96
C VAL A 194 23.33 16.90 8.21
N ALA A 195 22.99 17.69 9.24
CA ALA A 195 23.79 18.87 9.62
C ALA A 195 25.25 18.49 10.00
N HIS A 196 25.42 17.37 10.73
CA HIS A 196 26.76 16.84 11.05
C HIS A 196 27.52 16.38 9.81
N MET A 197 26.87 15.68 8.86
CA MET A 197 27.49 15.24 7.61
C MET A 197 28.02 16.41 6.76
N TYR A 198 27.31 17.53 6.74
CA TYR A 198 27.78 18.75 6.08
C TYR A 198 28.89 19.46 6.83
N ALA A 199 28.88 19.45 8.17
CA ALA A 199 29.89 20.08 9.00
C ALA A 199 31.21 19.28 8.96
N ASP A 200 31.16 17.95 8.93
CA ASP A 200 32.34 17.10 8.87
C ASP A 200 32.11 15.90 7.90
N PRO A 201 32.36 16.08 6.60
CA PRO A 201 32.22 15.02 5.60
C PRO A 201 33.13 13.83 5.82
N ALA A 202 34.20 13.93 6.62
CA ALA A 202 35.09 12.80 6.90
C ALA A 202 34.46 11.79 7.87
N SER A 203 33.52 12.21 8.72
CA SER A 203 32.83 11.39 9.72
C SER A 203 31.51 10.80 9.25
N ILE A 204 31.14 10.91 7.97
CA ILE A 204 29.83 10.48 7.44
C ILE A 204 29.50 9.03 7.79
N ASP A 205 30.43 8.09 7.64
CA ASP A 205 30.14 6.67 7.89
C ASP A 205 29.86 6.38 9.38
N ASP A 206 30.60 7.04 10.27
CA ASP A 206 30.39 6.97 11.72
C ASP A 206 29.03 7.60 12.11
N GLU A 207 28.69 8.75 11.52
CA GLU A 207 27.42 9.42 11.77
C GLU A 207 26.24 8.59 11.28
N VAL A 208 26.34 7.93 10.11
CA VAL A 208 25.32 6.98 9.61
C VAL A 208 25.14 5.85 10.62
N ALA A 209 26.23 5.17 11.03
CA ALA A 209 26.14 4.03 11.94
C ALA A 209 25.51 4.42 13.30
N LYS A 210 25.97 5.53 13.88
CA LYS A 210 25.46 6.10 15.13
C LYS A 210 23.97 6.47 15.03
N THR A 211 23.58 7.09 13.93
CA THR A 211 22.20 7.54 13.73
C THR A 211 21.24 6.39 13.50
N VAL A 212 21.65 5.35 12.74
CA VAL A 212 20.85 4.11 12.59
C VAL A 212 20.65 3.42 13.94
N ALA A 213 21.69 3.33 14.78
CA ALA A 213 21.56 2.77 16.13
C ALA A 213 20.63 3.58 17.03
N ALA A 214 20.67 4.92 16.95
CA ALA A 214 19.76 5.80 17.64
C ALA A 214 18.30 5.65 17.15
N GLY A 215 18.11 5.55 15.84
CA GLY A 215 16.81 5.28 15.21
C GLY A 215 16.21 3.95 15.65
N HIS A 216 17.01 2.87 15.64
CA HIS A 216 16.60 1.58 16.18
C HIS A 216 16.11 1.69 17.63
N ARG A 217 16.87 2.38 18.50
CA ARG A 217 16.49 2.58 19.90
C ARG A 217 15.16 3.33 20.04
N ILE A 218 14.94 4.40 19.27
CA ILE A 218 13.67 5.13 19.26
C ILE A 218 12.53 4.20 18.86
N LEU A 219 12.69 3.46 17.76
CA LEU A 219 11.67 2.55 17.26
C LEU A 219 11.33 1.45 18.28
N THR A 220 12.34 0.86 18.92
CA THR A 220 12.12 -0.18 19.92
C THR A 220 11.40 0.35 21.17
N ILE A 221 11.71 1.58 21.59
CA ILE A 221 11.00 2.23 22.72
C ILE A 221 9.52 2.46 22.40
N HIS A 222 9.21 2.86 21.17
CA HIS A 222 7.86 3.22 20.74
C HIS A 222 7.01 2.01 20.32
N LEU A 223 7.60 1.01 19.67
CA LEU A 223 6.90 -0.06 18.99
C LEU A 223 7.09 -1.46 19.61
N GLY A 224 8.06 -1.60 20.49
CA GLY A 224 8.48 -2.89 21.06
C GLY A 224 9.63 -3.52 20.26
N GLU A 225 10.18 -4.62 20.78
CA GLU A 225 11.23 -5.40 20.13
C GLU A 225 10.61 -6.47 19.23
N PRO A 226 10.88 -6.47 17.92
CA PRO A 226 10.32 -7.46 17.01
C PRO A 226 10.86 -8.87 17.31
N PRO A 227 10.03 -9.92 17.25
CA PRO A 227 10.48 -11.29 17.47
C PRO A 227 11.43 -11.73 16.33
N LYS A 228 12.49 -12.45 16.69
CA LYS A 228 13.43 -13.07 15.75
C LYS A 228 12.91 -14.41 15.24
N SER A 229 12.23 -15.17 16.10
CA SER A 229 11.52 -16.41 15.83
C SER A 229 10.32 -16.51 16.76
N PHE A 230 9.41 -17.42 16.50
CA PHE A 230 8.24 -17.70 17.33
C PHE A 230 7.76 -19.13 17.11
N ASP A 231 7.17 -19.73 18.14
CA ASP A 231 6.42 -21.00 18.00
C ASP A 231 5.10 -20.71 17.29
N TRP A 232 4.85 -21.41 16.18
CA TRP A 232 3.64 -21.24 15.40
C TRP A 232 2.72 -22.45 15.51
N GLU A 233 1.58 -22.22 16.11
CA GLU A 233 0.51 -23.18 16.32
C GLU A 233 -0.82 -22.52 15.96
N TRP A 234 -1.75 -23.28 15.34
CA TRP A 234 -3.07 -22.74 15.03
C TRP A 234 -4.10 -23.87 14.93
N THR A 235 -5.37 -23.51 15.02
CA THR A 235 -6.49 -24.39 14.74
C THR A 235 -7.18 -23.89 13.48
N ASP A 236 -7.40 -24.79 12.51
CA ASP A 236 -8.08 -24.43 11.27
C ASP A 236 -9.60 -24.33 11.43
N SER A 237 -10.31 -23.99 10.34
CA SER A 237 -11.76 -23.82 10.35
C SER A 237 -12.55 -25.11 10.54
N GLU A 238 -11.90 -26.26 10.45
CA GLU A 238 -12.47 -27.58 10.70
C GLU A 238 -12.22 -28.06 12.14
N GLY A 239 -11.47 -27.27 12.92
CA GLY A 239 -11.13 -27.57 14.32
C GLY A 239 -9.87 -28.46 14.46
N MET A 240 -9.11 -28.66 13.39
CA MET A 240 -7.86 -29.42 13.45
C MET A 240 -6.71 -28.54 13.94
N PHE A 241 -5.97 -29.06 14.91
CA PHE A 241 -4.76 -28.42 15.44
C PHE A 241 -3.56 -28.69 14.53
N HIS A 242 -2.80 -27.62 14.28
CA HIS A 242 -1.57 -27.64 13.49
C HIS A 242 -0.43 -27.01 14.27
N ARG A 243 0.78 -27.46 14.02
CA ARG A 243 2.00 -26.93 14.62
C ARG A 243 3.16 -26.97 13.66
N ASP A 244 3.81 -25.84 13.46
CA ASP A 244 5.10 -25.76 12.75
C ASP A 244 6.30 -25.80 13.71
N GLY A 245 6.08 -25.47 15.00
CA GLY A 245 7.14 -25.26 15.95
C GLY A 245 7.80 -23.90 15.76
N GLU A 246 9.08 -23.80 16.12
CA GLU A 246 9.84 -22.58 15.99
C GLU A 246 10.08 -22.23 14.53
N ILE A 247 9.66 -21.02 14.12
CA ILE A 247 9.76 -20.51 12.76
C ILE A 247 10.19 -19.03 12.78
N THR A 248 10.97 -18.61 11.82
CA THR A 248 11.31 -17.19 11.64
C THR A 248 10.23 -16.44 10.86
N PRO A 249 10.10 -15.12 11.01
CA PRO A 249 9.14 -14.31 10.23
C PRO A 249 9.29 -14.46 8.72
N VAL A 250 10.52 -14.64 8.22
CA VAL A 250 10.81 -14.84 6.80
C VAL A 250 10.33 -16.21 6.32
N GLU A 251 10.54 -17.27 7.11
CA GLU A 251 10.04 -18.61 6.79
C GLU A 251 8.51 -18.66 6.84
N PHE A 252 7.90 -18.03 7.84
CA PHE A 252 6.45 -17.89 7.94
C PHE A 252 5.86 -17.21 6.70
N TRP A 253 6.43 -16.08 6.28
CA TRP A 253 6.02 -15.38 5.07
C TRP A 253 6.15 -16.27 3.83
N LYS A 254 7.31 -16.90 3.64
CA LYS A 254 7.56 -17.79 2.48
C LYS A 254 6.59 -18.96 2.43
N LYS A 255 6.28 -19.55 3.58
CA LYS A 255 5.43 -20.72 3.69
C LYS A 255 3.96 -20.40 3.41
N TYR A 256 3.44 -19.31 3.98
CA TYR A 256 2.01 -19.03 3.97
C TYR A 256 1.56 -18.00 2.93
N VAL A 257 2.46 -17.17 2.43
CA VAL A 257 2.16 -16.16 1.40
C VAL A 257 2.96 -16.42 0.13
N GLY A 258 4.27 -16.60 0.24
CA GLY A 258 5.19 -16.62 -0.89
C GLY A 258 5.43 -15.21 -1.46
N THR A 259 6.53 -15.03 -2.17
CA THR A 259 6.88 -13.75 -2.79
C THR A 259 6.69 -13.75 -4.30
N ALA A 260 6.81 -14.92 -4.95
CA ALA A 260 6.87 -15.03 -6.40
C ALA A 260 5.63 -14.44 -7.11
N ASP A 261 4.44 -14.69 -6.57
CA ASP A 261 3.20 -14.17 -7.15
C ASP A 261 3.00 -12.66 -6.91
N LEU A 262 3.51 -12.14 -5.79
CA LEU A 262 3.38 -10.72 -5.43
C LEU A 262 4.36 -9.82 -6.19
N GLU A 263 5.50 -10.36 -6.64
CA GLU A 263 6.49 -9.64 -7.46
C GLU A 263 6.00 -9.37 -8.88
N ASP A 264 5.05 -10.17 -9.38
CA ASP A 264 4.44 -9.96 -10.69
C ASP A 264 3.46 -8.77 -10.74
N TYR A 265 3.13 -8.17 -9.58
CA TYR A 265 2.27 -6.99 -9.53
C TYR A 265 3.02 -5.74 -9.96
N VAL A 266 2.37 -4.93 -10.80
CA VAL A 266 2.90 -3.67 -11.31
C VAL A 266 1.99 -2.53 -10.87
N CYS A 267 2.57 -1.48 -10.29
CA CYS A 267 1.86 -0.26 -9.98
C CYS A 267 1.54 0.50 -11.29
N LEU A 268 0.28 0.90 -11.45
CA LEU A 268 -0.17 1.66 -12.61
C LEU A 268 -0.32 3.13 -12.24
N VAL A 269 0.03 4.02 -13.16
CA VAL A 269 -0.17 5.46 -13.03
C VAL A 269 -0.69 6.03 -14.35
N ASP A 270 -1.50 7.08 -14.29
CA ASP A 270 -1.82 7.92 -15.44
C ASP A 270 -1.12 9.26 -15.27
N ASP A 271 0.13 9.34 -15.70
CA ASP A 271 0.93 10.55 -15.69
C ASP A 271 0.78 11.31 -17.00
N PRO A 272 0.21 12.52 -17.00
CA PRO A 272 -0.05 13.29 -18.22
C PRO A 272 1.18 14.02 -18.77
N ARG A 273 2.31 14.02 -18.07
CA ARG A 273 3.54 14.72 -18.51
C ARG A 273 4.03 14.16 -19.83
N ARG A 274 4.47 15.05 -20.73
CA ARG A 274 4.87 14.69 -22.10
C ARG A 274 6.11 13.82 -22.14
N GLU A 275 7.05 14.02 -21.21
CA GLU A 275 8.26 13.22 -21.07
C GLU A 275 7.99 11.79 -20.62
N HIS A 276 6.83 11.53 -20.04
CA HIS A 276 6.43 10.21 -19.53
C HIS A 276 5.48 9.50 -20.51
N ALA A 277 6.06 8.85 -21.51
CA ALA A 277 5.26 8.18 -22.53
C ALA A 277 4.40 7.04 -21.96
N LYS A 278 3.15 6.91 -22.44
CA LYS A 278 2.27 5.78 -22.11
C LYS A 278 2.89 4.43 -22.53
N GLY A 279 2.70 3.40 -21.72
CA GLY A 279 3.28 2.07 -21.92
C GLY A 279 4.75 1.93 -21.46
N LYS A 280 5.33 2.98 -20.86
CA LYS A 280 6.68 2.95 -20.30
C LYS A 280 6.67 2.94 -18.79
N LYS A 281 7.70 2.34 -18.20
CA LYS A 281 7.96 2.43 -16.77
C LYS A 281 8.53 3.80 -16.43
N ILE A 282 8.13 4.33 -15.29
CA ILE A 282 8.62 5.57 -14.70
C ILE A 282 9.15 5.22 -13.33
N GLY A 283 10.45 5.45 -13.09
CA GLY A 283 11.06 5.39 -11.76
C GLY A 283 10.96 6.75 -11.06
N ILE A 284 10.93 6.75 -9.76
CA ILE A 284 11.06 7.96 -8.95
C ILE A 284 12.37 7.86 -8.18
N GLU A 285 13.31 8.75 -8.53
CA GLU A 285 14.58 8.86 -7.83
C GLU A 285 14.37 9.27 -6.37
N HIS A 286 15.25 8.85 -5.49
CA HIS A 286 15.21 9.14 -4.04
C HIS A 286 13.92 8.67 -3.33
N LEU A 287 13.06 7.89 -4.00
CA LEU A 287 11.86 7.29 -3.39
C LEU A 287 12.07 5.79 -3.15
N GLY A 288 12.44 5.45 -1.94
CA GLY A 288 12.68 4.07 -1.53
C GLY A 288 12.62 3.93 -0.01
N ASN A 289 12.81 2.71 0.47
CA ASN A 289 12.90 2.44 1.90
C ASN A 289 14.04 1.47 2.26
N VAL A 290 14.40 0.56 1.39
CA VAL A 290 15.44 -0.45 1.65
C VAL A 290 16.60 -0.23 0.69
N ALA A 291 17.78 0.03 1.21
CA ALA A 291 19.00 0.17 0.42
C ALA A 291 19.30 -1.14 -0.33
N GLY A 292 19.50 -1.05 -1.65
CA GLY A 292 19.65 -2.22 -2.53
C GLY A 292 18.36 -3.00 -2.80
N GLY A 293 17.19 -2.53 -2.33
CA GLY A 293 15.89 -3.08 -2.66
C GLY A 293 15.43 -2.75 -4.09
N ASN A 294 14.27 -3.27 -4.47
CA ASN A 294 13.67 -2.94 -5.76
C ASN A 294 13.30 -1.45 -5.82
N PRO A 295 13.59 -0.74 -6.92
CA PRO A 295 13.22 0.66 -7.07
C PRO A 295 11.71 0.84 -7.14
N THR A 296 11.23 2.02 -6.74
CA THR A 296 9.82 2.39 -6.89
C THR A 296 9.55 2.77 -8.34
N GLU A 297 8.80 1.91 -9.03
CA GLU A 297 8.46 2.08 -10.46
C GLU A 297 6.96 1.99 -10.68
N TYR A 298 6.48 2.73 -11.68
CA TYR A 298 5.11 2.72 -12.16
C TYR A 298 5.07 2.45 -13.66
N LEU A 299 4.09 1.68 -14.12
CA LEU A 299 3.77 1.60 -15.54
C LEU A 299 2.77 2.71 -15.89
N ASN A 300 3.20 3.65 -16.74
CA ASN A 300 2.33 4.74 -17.18
C ASN A 300 1.31 4.25 -18.19
N VAL A 301 0.03 4.32 -17.86
CA VAL A 301 -1.08 3.84 -18.71
C VAL A 301 -2.21 4.86 -18.75
N PRO A 302 -3.05 4.88 -19.80
CA PRO A 302 -4.25 5.70 -19.80
C PRO A 302 -5.21 5.29 -18.67
N ASN A 303 -5.89 6.25 -18.05
CA ASN A 303 -6.90 6.01 -17.00
C ASN A 303 -7.98 4.99 -17.46
N GLN A 304 -8.37 5.01 -18.73
CA GLN A 304 -9.33 4.04 -19.26
C GLN A 304 -8.81 2.60 -19.13
N PHE A 305 -7.52 2.37 -19.37
CA PHE A 305 -6.90 1.05 -19.18
C PHE A 305 -7.01 0.57 -17.72
N MET A 306 -6.75 1.46 -16.74
CA MET A 306 -6.92 1.12 -15.31
C MET A 306 -8.37 0.75 -15.00
N LYS A 307 -9.35 1.51 -15.52
CA LYS A 307 -10.77 1.20 -15.35
C LYS A 307 -11.16 -0.14 -15.97
N ASP A 308 -10.60 -0.48 -17.13
CA ASP A 308 -10.88 -1.75 -17.80
C ASP A 308 -10.24 -2.94 -17.06
N CYS A 309 -9.10 -2.74 -16.36
CA CYS A 309 -8.49 -3.76 -15.51
C CYS A 309 -9.38 -4.17 -14.33
N VAL A 310 -10.14 -3.23 -13.74
CA VAL A 310 -10.99 -3.49 -12.57
C VAL A 310 -12.43 -3.86 -12.93
N ARG A 311 -12.83 -3.78 -14.21
CA ARG A 311 -14.14 -4.25 -14.65
C ARG A 311 -14.22 -5.78 -14.58
N PRO A 312 -15.29 -6.36 -14.01
CA PRO A 312 -15.49 -7.79 -14.04
C PRO A 312 -15.52 -8.26 -15.49
N ARG A 313 -14.60 -9.13 -15.88
CA ARG A 313 -14.71 -9.84 -17.13
C ARG A 313 -15.83 -10.86 -16.95
N SER A 314 -16.77 -10.92 -17.89
CA SER A 314 -17.91 -11.84 -17.91
C SER A 314 -17.49 -13.31 -18.14
N SER A 315 -16.35 -13.74 -17.61
CA SER A 315 -15.78 -15.07 -17.71
C SER A 315 -15.62 -15.70 -16.31
N PRO A 316 -15.93 -17.00 -16.11
CA PRO A 316 -15.93 -17.69 -14.82
C PRO A 316 -14.57 -17.84 -14.11
N ARG A 317 -13.51 -17.21 -14.59
CA ARG A 317 -12.15 -17.31 -14.01
C ARG A 317 -11.81 -16.24 -12.97
N ALA A 318 -12.81 -15.50 -12.47
CA ALA A 318 -12.58 -14.45 -11.47
C ALA A 318 -12.38 -14.97 -10.03
N SER A 319 -12.38 -16.30 -9.83
CA SER A 319 -12.28 -16.91 -8.48
C SER A 319 -10.84 -17.20 -8.02
N ASP A 320 -9.83 -16.93 -8.84
CA ASP A 320 -8.43 -17.28 -8.52
C ASP A 320 -7.52 -16.09 -8.12
N GLY A 321 -8.10 -14.93 -7.83
CA GLY A 321 -7.33 -13.76 -7.38
C GLY A 321 -6.39 -13.16 -8.43
N SER A 322 -6.52 -13.52 -9.71
CA SER A 322 -5.65 -13.03 -10.80
C SER A 322 -6.05 -11.63 -11.27
N TRP A 323 -5.94 -10.64 -10.38
CA TRP A 323 -6.08 -9.24 -10.72
C TRP A 323 -4.84 -8.79 -11.52
N CYS A 324 -5.01 -8.54 -12.82
CA CYS A 324 -3.98 -7.95 -13.70
C CYS A 324 -2.63 -8.70 -13.75
N ARG A 325 -2.62 -10.02 -13.88
CA ARG A 325 -1.39 -10.72 -14.26
C ARG A 325 -1.07 -10.45 -15.72
N HIS A 326 -0.15 -9.54 -15.96
CA HIS A 326 0.43 -9.35 -17.29
C HIS A 326 1.54 -10.40 -17.47
N ARG A 327 1.20 -11.61 -17.95
CA ARG A 327 2.24 -12.53 -18.48
C ARG A 327 2.78 -11.90 -19.77
N PRO A 328 4.07 -11.58 -19.83
CA PRO A 328 4.67 -11.24 -21.13
C PRO A 328 4.50 -12.47 -22.03
N ARG A 329 3.84 -12.30 -23.18
CA ARG A 329 3.79 -13.35 -24.18
C ARG A 329 5.22 -13.68 -24.56
N PRO A 330 5.66 -14.96 -24.55
CA PRO A 330 6.97 -15.32 -25.07
C PRO A 330 7.05 -14.83 -26.50
N ARG A 331 8.07 -14.03 -26.81
CA ARG A 331 8.37 -13.58 -28.18
C ARG A 331 8.36 -14.81 -29.07
N ARG A 332 7.43 -14.88 -30.02
CA ARG A 332 7.49 -15.85 -31.10
C ARG A 332 8.84 -15.62 -31.81
N ARG A 333 9.73 -16.57 -31.68
CA ARG A 333 10.90 -16.66 -32.56
C ARG A 333 10.38 -16.80 -33.97
N THR A 334 10.66 -15.85 -34.83
CA THR A 334 10.50 -15.99 -36.26
C THR A 334 11.35 -17.17 -36.72
N PRO A 335 10.81 -18.13 -37.48
CA PRO A 335 11.62 -19.19 -38.05
C PRO A 335 12.52 -18.62 -39.13
N SER A 336 13.83 -18.73 -38.99
CA SER A 336 14.76 -18.59 -40.08
C SER A 336 14.55 -19.75 -41.06
N HIS A 337 14.38 -19.42 -42.34
CA HIS A 337 14.31 -20.39 -43.44
C HIS A 337 15.54 -21.31 -43.47
N GLY A 338 15.30 -22.62 -43.44
CA GLY A 338 16.30 -23.66 -43.64
C GLY A 338 15.61 -24.97 -43.98
N SER A 339 15.76 -25.38 -45.19
CA SER A 339 15.28 -26.50 -46.01
C SER A 339 15.06 -27.89 -45.36
N SER A 340 14.02 -28.55 -45.91
CA SER A 340 13.89 -29.96 -46.34
C SER A 340 13.61 -31.09 -45.35
N ARG A 341 12.46 -31.73 -45.65
CA ARG A 341 12.12 -33.16 -45.60
C ARG A 341 12.02 -33.88 -44.22
N SER A 342 10.86 -34.30 -43.76
CA SER A 342 10.26 -35.61 -44.04
C SER A 342 8.94 -35.78 -43.23
N ARG A 343 7.94 -36.39 -43.90
CA ARG A 343 6.63 -36.75 -43.35
C ARG A 343 6.78 -37.94 -42.38
N ARG A 344 6.20 -37.84 -41.18
CA ARG A 344 5.62 -39.01 -40.49
C ARG A 344 4.35 -38.57 -39.75
N SER A 345 3.30 -39.26 -40.11
CA SER A 345 1.97 -39.24 -39.47
C SER A 345 2.02 -39.85 -38.07
N VAL A 346 1.46 -39.15 -37.09
CA VAL A 346 1.08 -39.80 -35.81
C VAL A 346 -0.39 -39.49 -35.54
N ARG A 347 -1.13 -40.59 -35.42
CA ARG A 347 -2.57 -40.68 -35.18
C ARG A 347 -2.95 -40.06 -33.83
N ALA A 348 -4.05 -39.34 -33.82
CA ALA A 348 -4.75 -38.90 -32.62
C ALA A 348 -5.48 -40.10 -31.99
N THR A 349 -5.33 -40.24 -30.69
CA THR A 349 -6.15 -41.18 -29.87
C THR A 349 -7.12 -40.33 -29.04
N PRO A 350 -8.42 -40.69 -28.99
CA PRO A 350 -9.42 -39.94 -28.22
C PRO A 350 -9.48 -40.39 -26.77
N CYS A 351 -9.68 -39.49 -25.86
CA CYS A 351 -9.94 -39.70 -24.43
C CYS A 351 -11.44 -39.93 -24.22
N PRO A 352 -11.88 -40.93 -23.48
CA PRO A 352 -13.28 -41.21 -23.23
C PRO A 352 -13.77 -40.54 -21.93
N CYS A 353 -14.74 -39.67 -22.05
CA CYS A 353 -15.61 -39.31 -20.94
C CYS A 353 -17.04 -39.79 -21.21
N ARG A 354 -17.48 -40.75 -20.45
CA ARG A 354 -18.91 -41.11 -20.17
C ARG A 354 -18.98 -41.44 -18.70
N SER A 355 -19.97 -41.19 -17.92
CA SER A 355 -21.37 -40.77 -18.09
C SER A 355 -22.03 -40.53 -16.71
N PRO A 356 -23.35 -40.30 -16.60
CA PRO A 356 -24.01 -39.47 -15.60
C PRO A 356 -24.70 -40.26 -14.49
N HIS A 357 -24.80 -39.67 -13.30
CA HIS A 357 -25.83 -40.11 -12.34
C HIS A 357 -26.59 -38.93 -11.76
N ARG A 358 -27.87 -38.85 -12.20
CA ARG A 358 -28.95 -38.12 -11.52
C ARG A 358 -29.24 -38.79 -10.17
N ARG A 359 -29.28 -38.06 -9.08
CA ARG A 359 -30.14 -38.39 -7.95
C ARG A 359 -30.90 -37.15 -7.47
N ARG A 360 -32.21 -37.33 -7.43
CA ARG A 360 -33.25 -36.40 -6.98
C ARG A 360 -33.06 -36.09 -5.48
N CYS A 361 -33.18 -34.85 -5.11
CA CYS A 361 -33.38 -34.47 -3.72
C CYS A 361 -34.83 -34.09 -3.50
N ARG A 362 -35.46 -34.78 -2.55
CA ARG A 362 -36.84 -34.58 -2.11
C ARG A 362 -36.89 -33.38 -1.14
N THR A 363 -37.83 -32.54 -1.37
CA THR A 363 -38.35 -31.53 -0.43
C THR A 363 -38.96 -32.20 0.80
N ARG A 364 -38.67 -31.69 1.98
CA ARG A 364 -39.50 -31.88 3.17
C ARG A 364 -39.66 -30.53 3.88
N THR A 365 -40.87 -30.06 3.87
CA THR A 365 -41.49 -29.02 4.67
C THR A 365 -41.66 -29.47 6.12
N GLY A 366 -41.56 -28.57 7.09
CA GLY A 366 -42.09 -28.85 8.43
C GLY A 366 -41.59 -27.92 9.53
N GLN A 367 -42.34 -26.85 9.75
CA GLN A 367 -42.86 -26.33 11.04
C GLN A 367 -41.90 -25.82 12.12
N SER A 368 -42.08 -24.52 12.39
CA SER A 368 -41.80 -23.86 13.67
C SER A 368 -42.59 -24.45 14.84
N PRO A 369 -42.10 -24.19 16.06
CA PRO A 369 -43.01 -23.51 17.01
C PRO A 369 -42.34 -22.35 17.81
N THR A 370 -43.24 -21.49 18.19
CA THR A 370 -43.27 -20.25 18.89
C THR A 370 -42.89 -20.30 20.40
N ARG A 371 -42.41 -19.11 20.89
CA ARG A 371 -42.62 -18.48 22.23
C ARG A 371 -41.82 -19.00 23.43
N ARG A 372 -41.10 -18.17 24.12
CA ARG A 372 -41.57 -17.17 25.13
C ARG A 372 -40.42 -16.32 25.67
N ALA A 373 -40.73 -15.05 25.85
CA ALA A 373 -39.97 -14.05 26.59
C ALA A 373 -39.96 -14.33 28.11
N ARG A 374 -38.95 -13.81 28.78
CA ARG A 374 -39.02 -13.14 30.11
C ARG A 374 -37.69 -12.53 30.46
N ASP A 375 -37.72 -11.21 30.59
CA ASP A 375 -36.84 -10.38 31.41
C ASP A 375 -37.00 -10.70 32.91
N PRO A 376 -36.15 -10.21 33.79
CA PRO A 376 -35.69 -8.82 33.86
C PRO A 376 -34.20 -8.60 33.57
#